data_b47a924099225e3e8ce6fcd42721476d
#
_entry.id   b47a924099225e3e8ce6fcd42721476d
#
_cell.length_a   1.000
_cell.length_b   1.000
_cell.length_c   1.000
_cell.angle_alpha   90.00
_cell.angle_beta   90.00
_cell.angle_gamma   90.00
#
_symmetry.space_group_name_H-M   'P 1'
#
loop_
_entity.id
_entity.type
_entity.pdbx_description
1 polymer ?
#
loop_
_entity_poly.entity_id
_entity_poly.type
_entity_poly.pdbx_seq_one_letter_code
_entity_poly.pdbx_strand_id
1 'polypeptide(L)'
;MMRTVKGPAIFLAQFASDKAPFNTLGGIAGWAAELGYKGVQLPSWDRRLFDLDRAAESQTYCDEISGVLAGRGLSLTELSTHLQGQLVAVHPAYDAAFDAFAPERVRGNPTARAA
;
A
#
# COMPACT_ATOMS: atom_id res chain seq x y z
N MET A 1 -21.64 3.05 -11.20
CA MET A 1 -22.03 3.82 -9.99
C MET A 1 -21.03 3.55 -8.88
N MET A 2 -20.49 4.61 -8.30
CA MET A 2 -19.58 4.46 -7.16
C MET A 2 -20.34 4.02 -5.91
N ARG A 3 -19.84 2.97 -5.26
CA ARG A 3 -20.35 2.58 -3.94
C ARG A 3 -19.69 3.45 -2.88
N THR A 4 -20.51 4.00 -2.01
CA THR A 4 -20.00 4.71 -0.83
C THR A 4 -19.79 3.70 0.30
N VAL A 5 -18.59 3.69 0.88
CA VAL A 5 -18.31 2.92 2.09
C VAL A 5 -18.89 3.69 3.27
N LYS A 6 -19.79 3.04 4.00
CA LYS A 6 -20.36 3.61 5.22
C LYS A 6 -19.61 3.08 6.44
N GLY A 7 -18.99 3.96 7.16
CA GLY A 7 -18.24 3.64 8.36
C GLY A 7 -16.79 4.11 8.26
N PRO A 8 -16.04 4.05 9.35
CA PRO A 8 -14.68 4.55 9.39
C PRO A 8 -13.71 3.65 8.60
N ALA A 9 -12.69 4.28 8.00
CA ALA A 9 -11.57 3.61 7.38
C ALA A 9 -10.29 4.00 8.10
N ILE A 10 -9.27 3.13 8.04
CA ILE A 10 -7.99 3.34 8.73
C ILE A 10 -6.82 3.11 7.78
N PHE A 11 -5.80 3.96 7.88
CA PHE A 11 -4.54 3.76 7.18
C PHE A 11 -3.65 2.80 7.98
N LEU A 12 -3.25 1.71 7.36
CA LEU A 12 -2.58 0.63 8.06
C LEU A 12 -1.06 0.80 8.22
N ALA A 13 -0.44 1.72 7.49
CA ALA A 13 1.01 1.87 7.47
C ALA A 13 1.65 2.04 8.85
N GLN A 14 1.03 2.86 9.69
CA GLN A 14 1.57 3.18 11.02
C GLN A 14 1.45 2.02 12.02
N PHE A 15 0.66 1.01 11.71
CA PHE A 15 0.46 -0.16 12.56
C PHE A 15 1.25 -1.38 12.09
N ALA A 16 1.68 -1.43 10.83
CA ALA A 16 2.43 -2.54 10.28
C ALA A 16 3.76 -2.71 11.02
N SER A 17 4.07 -3.95 11.40
CA SER A 17 5.29 -4.29 12.11
C SER A 17 5.67 -5.75 11.83
N ASP A 18 6.80 -6.20 12.37
CA ASP A 18 7.23 -7.58 12.21
C ASP A 18 6.54 -8.55 13.19
N LYS A 19 5.65 -8.04 14.04
CA LYS A 19 4.94 -8.85 15.04
C LYS A 19 3.48 -9.07 14.64
N ALA A 20 2.99 -10.29 14.85
CA ALA A 20 1.58 -10.60 14.64
C ALA A 20 0.69 -9.79 15.60
N PRO A 21 -0.50 -9.35 15.17
CA PRO A 21 -1.15 -9.59 13.87
C PRO A 21 -0.75 -8.60 12.77
N PHE A 22 0.23 -7.73 13.03
CA PHE A 22 0.58 -6.56 12.21
C PHE A 22 1.58 -6.89 11.10
N ASN A 23 1.97 -8.14 10.95
CA ASN A 23 2.98 -8.59 9.99
C ASN A 23 2.40 -9.25 8.73
N THR A 24 1.08 -9.37 8.63
CA THR A 24 0.41 -9.93 7.45
C THR A 24 -0.86 -9.14 7.16
N LEU A 25 -1.29 -9.16 5.90
CA LEU A 25 -2.54 -8.51 5.51
C LEU A 25 -3.74 -9.13 6.22
N GLY A 26 -3.83 -10.46 6.25
CA GLY A 26 -4.93 -11.15 6.93
C GLY A 26 -5.00 -10.83 8.42
N GLY A 27 -3.86 -10.79 9.08
CA GLY A 27 -3.78 -10.48 10.51
C GLY A 27 -4.21 -9.06 10.83
N ILE A 28 -3.65 -8.08 10.14
CA ILE A 28 -3.96 -6.68 10.39
C ILE A 28 -5.39 -6.32 9.96
N ALA A 29 -5.89 -6.95 8.90
CA ALA A 29 -7.28 -6.79 8.46
C ALA A 29 -8.26 -7.30 9.54
N GLY A 30 -7.99 -8.46 10.12
CA GLY A 30 -8.78 -8.99 11.23
C GLY A 30 -8.80 -8.05 12.43
N TRP A 31 -7.64 -7.52 12.79
CA TRP A 31 -7.52 -6.54 13.87
C TRP A 31 -8.36 -5.27 13.61
N ALA A 32 -8.26 -4.71 12.40
CA ALA A 32 -9.03 -3.52 12.03
C ALA A 32 -10.54 -3.79 12.04
N ALA A 33 -10.95 -4.95 11.54
CA ALA A 33 -12.37 -5.34 11.53
C ALA A 33 -12.94 -5.50 12.94
N GLU A 34 -12.18 -6.08 13.88
CA GLU A 34 -12.57 -6.22 15.29
C GLU A 34 -12.79 -4.86 15.96
N LEU A 35 -12.05 -3.84 15.56
CA LEU A 35 -12.21 -2.48 16.06
C LEU A 35 -13.41 -1.74 15.46
N GLY A 36 -14.10 -2.35 14.48
CA GLY A 36 -15.29 -1.76 13.86
C GLY A 36 -15.01 -0.95 12.59
N TYR A 37 -13.80 -0.97 12.06
CA TYR A 37 -13.50 -0.30 10.79
C TYR A 37 -14.19 -1.03 9.63
N LYS A 38 -14.57 -0.26 8.61
CA LYS A 38 -15.24 -0.77 7.39
C LYS A 38 -14.40 -0.64 6.14
N GLY A 39 -13.32 0.11 6.20
CA GLY A 39 -12.40 0.29 5.10
C GLY A 39 -10.97 0.41 5.57
N VAL A 40 -10.04 0.15 4.66
CA VAL A 40 -8.60 0.29 4.93
C VAL A 40 -7.91 0.96 3.76
N GLN A 41 -6.89 1.75 4.07
CA GLN A 41 -5.92 2.26 3.11
C GLN A 41 -4.64 1.44 3.27
N LEU A 42 -4.14 0.88 2.17
CA LEU A 42 -2.92 0.07 2.18
C LEU A 42 -1.71 0.90 1.76
N PRO A 43 -0.55 0.74 2.45
CA PRO A 43 0.70 1.31 1.98
C PRO A 43 1.27 0.46 0.84
N SER A 44 1.47 1.07 -0.32
CA SER A 44 1.96 0.33 -1.50
C SER A 44 3.43 -0.06 -1.43
N TRP A 45 4.17 0.47 -0.45
CA TRP A 45 5.59 0.18 -0.26
C TRP A 45 5.87 -0.93 0.75
N ASP A 46 4.90 -1.34 1.54
CA ASP A 46 5.10 -2.33 2.60
C ASP A 46 4.74 -3.74 2.12
N ARG A 47 5.74 -4.50 1.74
CA ARG A 47 5.56 -5.84 1.16
C ARG A 47 4.96 -6.86 2.11
N ARG A 48 4.95 -6.59 3.41
CA ARG A 48 4.25 -7.45 4.37
C ARG A 48 2.75 -7.45 4.13
N LEU A 49 2.22 -6.34 3.61
CA LEU A 49 0.79 -6.13 3.40
C LEU A 49 0.39 -6.19 1.93
N PHE A 50 1.23 -5.67 1.04
CA PHE A 50 0.88 -5.50 -0.36
C PHE A 50 2.13 -5.47 -1.24
N ASP A 51 2.11 -6.25 -2.30
CA ASP A 51 3.19 -6.28 -3.29
C ASP A 51 2.74 -5.53 -4.55
N LEU A 52 3.21 -4.30 -4.70
CA LEU A 52 2.83 -3.44 -5.83
C LEU A 52 3.24 -4.02 -7.18
N ASP A 53 4.43 -4.63 -7.25
CA ASP A 53 4.92 -5.22 -8.51
C ASP A 53 4.01 -6.37 -8.97
N ARG A 54 3.61 -7.23 -8.05
CA ARG A 54 2.66 -8.32 -8.35
C ARG A 54 1.29 -7.78 -8.74
N ALA A 55 0.83 -6.75 -8.05
CA ALA A 55 -0.47 -6.14 -8.34
C ALA A 55 -0.50 -5.54 -9.75
N ALA A 56 0.61 -4.95 -10.20
CA ALA A 56 0.71 -4.38 -11.54
C ALA A 56 0.67 -5.43 -12.64
N GLU A 57 1.06 -6.67 -12.34
CA GLU A 57 1.20 -7.75 -13.32
C GLU A 57 0.08 -8.80 -13.25
N SER A 58 -0.64 -8.89 -12.14
CA SER A 58 -1.54 -10.01 -11.88
C SER A 58 -2.90 -9.56 -11.34
N GLN A 59 -3.94 -9.75 -12.16
CA GLN A 59 -5.32 -9.55 -11.74
C GLN A 59 -5.68 -10.54 -10.62
N THR A 60 -5.19 -11.77 -10.70
CA THR A 60 -5.43 -12.81 -9.68
C THR A 60 -4.92 -12.34 -8.32
N TYR A 61 -3.73 -11.75 -8.26
CA TYR A 61 -3.21 -11.20 -7.02
C TYR A 61 -4.10 -10.07 -6.47
N CYS A 62 -4.54 -9.17 -7.33
CA CYS A 62 -5.47 -8.10 -6.92
C CYS A 62 -6.78 -8.67 -6.35
N ASP A 63 -7.31 -9.71 -6.98
CA ASP A 63 -8.52 -10.37 -6.52
C ASP A 63 -8.33 -11.07 -5.17
N GLU A 64 -7.16 -11.66 -4.94
CA GLU A 64 -6.79 -12.25 -3.65
C GLU A 64 -6.76 -11.21 -2.54
N ILE A 65 -6.14 -10.04 -2.79
CA ILE A 65 -6.09 -8.94 -1.83
C ILE A 65 -7.51 -8.47 -1.49
N SER A 66 -8.32 -8.23 -2.49
CA SER A 66 -9.71 -7.83 -2.31
C SER A 66 -10.51 -8.88 -1.53
N GLY A 67 -10.25 -10.16 -1.80
CA GLY A 67 -10.90 -11.28 -1.12
C GLY A 67 -10.52 -11.37 0.36
N VAL A 68 -9.26 -11.15 0.70
CA VAL A 68 -8.80 -11.12 2.11
C VAL A 68 -9.55 -10.03 2.88
N LEU A 69 -9.65 -8.85 2.30
CA LEU A 69 -10.35 -7.73 2.95
C LEU A 69 -11.85 -7.97 3.02
N ALA A 70 -12.48 -8.42 1.94
CA ALA A 70 -13.91 -8.71 1.90
C ALA A 70 -14.31 -9.81 2.89
N GLY A 71 -13.45 -10.81 3.09
CA GLY A 71 -13.66 -11.87 4.07
C GLY A 71 -13.69 -11.36 5.51
N ARG A 72 -13.17 -10.16 5.77
CA ARG A 72 -13.24 -9.48 7.07
C ARG A 72 -14.28 -8.36 7.10
N GLY A 73 -15.11 -8.24 6.06
CA GLY A 73 -16.10 -7.18 5.94
C GLY A 73 -15.49 -5.79 5.67
N LEU A 74 -14.28 -5.75 5.12
CA LEU A 74 -13.55 -4.52 4.83
C LEU A 74 -13.55 -4.24 3.32
N SER A 75 -13.49 -2.95 2.98
CA SER A 75 -13.25 -2.48 1.61
C SER A 75 -11.89 -1.81 1.54
N LEU A 76 -11.20 -1.99 0.42
CA LEU A 76 -10.02 -1.20 0.11
C LEU A 76 -10.48 0.18 -0.34
N THR A 77 -10.18 1.21 0.43
CA THR A 77 -10.59 2.58 0.11
C THR A 77 -9.60 3.26 -0.83
N GLU A 78 -8.32 3.04 -0.61
CA GLU A 78 -7.27 3.61 -1.45
C GLU A 78 -5.93 2.93 -1.18
N LEU A 79 -4.99 3.10 -2.11
CA LEU A 79 -3.59 2.77 -1.94
C LEU A 79 -2.81 4.04 -1.64
N SER A 80 -1.96 4.02 -0.62
CA SER A 80 -1.05 5.12 -0.37
C SER A 80 0.24 4.90 -1.15
N THR A 81 0.60 5.85 -1.99
CA THR A 81 1.76 5.79 -2.86
C THR A 81 2.74 6.95 -2.62
N HIS A 82 2.68 7.58 -1.46
CA HIS A 82 3.44 8.82 -1.25
C HIS A 82 4.95 8.62 -1.35
N LEU A 83 5.49 7.45 -0.99
CA LEU A 83 6.93 7.19 -1.16
C LEU A 83 7.32 7.06 -2.64
N GLN A 84 6.57 6.27 -3.41
CA GLN A 84 6.84 6.12 -4.85
C GLN A 84 6.45 7.37 -5.63
N GLY A 85 5.33 7.99 -5.27
CA GLY A 85 4.83 9.20 -5.94
C GLY A 85 5.82 10.37 -5.88
N GLN A 86 6.60 10.47 -4.83
CA GLN A 86 7.64 11.49 -4.69
C GLN A 86 8.75 11.36 -5.72
N LEU A 87 8.91 10.18 -6.33
CA LEU A 87 9.99 9.88 -7.26
C LEU A 87 9.64 10.19 -8.72
N VAL A 88 8.36 10.45 -9.01
CA VAL A 88 7.86 10.58 -10.38
C VAL A 88 8.26 11.92 -11.02
N ALA A 89 8.18 13.01 -10.26
CA ALA A 89 8.43 14.36 -10.77
C ALA A 89 9.33 15.13 -9.79
N VAL A 90 10.61 14.81 -9.81
CA VAL A 90 11.60 15.42 -8.92
C VAL A 90 12.36 16.52 -9.65
N HIS A 91 12.43 17.71 -9.04
CA HIS A 91 13.27 18.77 -9.56
C HIS A 91 14.75 18.34 -9.49
N PRO A 92 15.56 18.55 -10.54
CA PRO A 92 16.95 18.06 -10.60
C PRO A 92 17.82 18.44 -9.39
N ALA A 93 17.56 19.60 -8.79
CA ALA A 93 18.31 20.04 -7.60
C ALA A 93 18.16 19.09 -6.39
N TYR A 94 17.11 18.27 -6.37
CA TYR A 94 16.78 17.36 -5.27
C TYR A 94 16.98 15.89 -5.60
N ASP A 95 17.50 15.57 -6.80
CA ASP A 95 17.64 14.17 -7.24
C ASP A 95 18.40 13.32 -6.23
N ALA A 96 19.52 13.81 -5.71
CA ALA A 96 20.33 13.06 -4.75
C ALA A 96 19.58 12.78 -3.45
N ALA A 97 18.80 13.74 -2.96
CA ALA A 97 18.04 13.61 -1.73
C ALA A 97 16.89 12.59 -1.91
N PHE A 98 16.18 12.64 -3.04
CA PHE A 98 15.08 11.73 -3.30
C PHE A 98 15.55 10.33 -3.69
N ASP A 99 16.76 10.21 -4.23
CA ASP A 99 17.35 8.92 -4.60
C ASP A 99 17.46 7.97 -3.40
N ALA A 100 17.59 8.51 -2.19
CA ALA A 100 17.63 7.73 -0.96
C ALA A 100 16.33 6.95 -0.70
N PHE A 101 15.20 7.40 -1.22
CA PHE A 101 13.90 6.72 -1.10
C PHE A 101 13.65 5.70 -2.21
N ALA A 102 14.46 5.73 -3.27
CA ALA A 102 14.27 4.87 -4.43
C ALA A 102 14.73 3.44 -4.13
N PRO A 103 14.07 2.43 -4.74
CA PRO A 103 14.62 1.09 -4.76
C PRO A 103 16.03 1.09 -5.37
N GLU A 104 16.90 0.24 -4.85
CA GLU A 104 18.30 0.18 -5.26
C GLU A 104 18.47 0.08 -6.78
N ARG A 105 17.60 -0.70 -7.44
CA ARG A 105 17.64 -0.94 -8.89
C ARG A 105 17.50 0.32 -9.75
N VAL A 106 16.92 1.40 -9.20
CA VAL A 106 16.68 2.65 -9.94
C VAL A 106 17.43 3.86 -9.36
N ARG A 107 18.25 3.65 -8.34
CA ARG A 107 19.05 4.73 -7.75
C ARG A 107 20.04 5.29 -8.77
N GLY A 108 20.21 6.60 -8.76
CA GLY A 108 21.08 7.30 -9.68
C GLY A 108 20.53 7.44 -11.10
N ASN A 109 19.28 7.01 -11.36
CA ASN A 109 18.65 7.09 -12.65
C ASN A 109 17.26 7.73 -12.53
N PRO A 110 17.16 9.08 -12.71
CA PRO A 110 15.89 9.80 -12.59
C PRO A 110 14.79 9.29 -13.53
N THR A 111 15.14 8.89 -14.74
CA THR A 111 14.18 8.35 -15.71
C THR A 111 13.60 7.02 -15.24
N ALA A 112 14.43 6.13 -14.72
CA ALA A 112 13.98 4.85 -14.18
C ALA A 112 13.13 5.02 -12.92
N ARG A 113 13.43 6.01 -12.07
CA ARG A 113 12.62 6.33 -10.90
C ARG A 113 11.21 6.74 -11.27
N ALA A 114 11.08 7.52 -12.35
CA ALA A 114 9.78 8.02 -12.80
C ALA A 114 8.94 6.94 -13.47
N ALA A 115 9.58 5.95 -14.04
CA ALA A 115 8.89 4.86 -14.71
C ALA A 115 8.27 3.90 -13.68
#